data_e87ddaaecbe66aea3345bbc40a121326
#
_entry.id   e87ddaaecbe66aea3345bbc40a121326
#
_cell.length_a   1.000
_cell.length_b   1.000
_cell.length_c   1.000
_cell.angle_alpha   90.00
_cell.angle_beta   90.00
_cell.angle_gamma   90.00
#
_symmetry.space_group_name_H-M   'P 1'
#
loop_
_entity.id
_entity.type
_entity.pdbx_description
1 polymer ?
#
loop_
_entity_poly.entity_id
_entity_poly.type
_entity_poly.pdbx_seq_one_letter_code
_entity_poly.pdbx_strand_id
1 'polypeptide(L)'
;MTATVGDVVAALERAYPPEFAESWDAVGLVCGDPAEPVERVLFCVDVVEATVEQALEIGAQMIVAHHPLLLRGVHGVPANDTKGRTVHRLIRAGIALFCAHTNADSADPGVSDALAEALGLTVDRPLDPHEPGSRTGIGRIGTLPAAEPFSAFVQRVADALPPTEWGVRAAGDPDRMIRTVAVSGGAGDSCLRHATRAGVDAYVTADLRHHPAGEHLEHGADQPALVDVAHWASEWPWCQQAADVVSAALTGTVDTFVSTRRTDPWTLHARSTDRHDAQGGTQ
;
A
#
# COMPACT_ATOMS: atom_id res chain seq x y z
N MET A 1 -10.18 9.58 30.30
CA MET A 1 -8.69 9.54 30.38
C MET A 1 -8.19 9.91 29.01
N THR A 2 -7.14 10.68 28.91
CA THR A 2 -6.52 11.01 27.62
C THR A 2 -5.72 9.80 27.14
N ALA A 3 -5.86 9.45 25.86
CA ALA A 3 -5.08 8.36 25.28
C ALA A 3 -3.60 8.77 25.18
N THR A 4 -2.70 7.80 25.18
CA THR A 4 -1.26 7.99 25.03
C THR A 4 -0.75 7.41 23.71
N VAL A 5 0.48 7.78 23.31
CA VAL A 5 1.19 7.14 22.19
C VAL A 5 1.22 5.62 22.39
N GLY A 6 1.48 5.14 23.60
CA GLY A 6 1.50 3.72 23.94
C GLY A 6 0.14 3.02 23.74
N ASP A 7 -0.97 3.71 23.98
CA ASP A 7 -2.31 3.14 23.74
C ASP A 7 -2.56 2.95 22.24
N VAL A 8 -2.14 3.92 21.42
CA VAL A 8 -2.22 3.82 19.94
C VAL A 8 -1.32 2.69 19.43
N VAL A 9 -0.08 2.61 19.89
CA VAL A 9 0.87 1.53 19.56
C VAL A 9 0.26 0.17 19.90
N ALA A 10 -0.27 0.01 21.12
CA ALA A 10 -0.90 -1.25 21.56
C ALA A 10 -2.14 -1.62 20.73
N ALA A 11 -2.91 -0.65 20.23
CA ALA A 11 -4.02 -0.90 19.33
C ALA A 11 -3.56 -1.41 17.96
N LEU A 12 -2.53 -0.78 17.41
CA LEU A 12 -1.94 -1.14 16.11
C LEU A 12 -1.21 -2.49 16.17
N GLU A 13 -0.42 -2.76 17.21
CA GLU A 13 0.28 -4.04 17.36
C GLU A 13 -0.65 -5.23 17.59
N ARG A 14 -1.85 -5.02 18.16
CA ARG A 14 -2.87 -6.08 18.20
C ARG A 14 -3.47 -6.39 16.83
N ALA A 15 -3.62 -5.39 15.98
CA ALA A 15 -4.14 -5.57 14.62
C ALA A 15 -3.05 -6.06 13.64
N TYR A 16 -1.85 -5.57 13.81
CA TYR A 16 -0.66 -5.83 12.99
C TYR A 16 0.50 -6.32 13.86
N PRO A 17 0.46 -7.58 14.33
CA PRO A 17 1.45 -8.12 15.25
C PRO A 17 2.87 -8.01 14.71
N PRO A 18 3.85 -7.51 15.50
CA PRO A 18 5.24 -7.38 15.04
C PRO A 18 5.89 -8.68 14.55
N GLU A 19 5.44 -9.82 15.08
CA GLU A 19 5.91 -11.15 14.68
C GLU A 19 5.55 -11.54 13.24
N PHE A 20 4.64 -10.81 12.59
CA PHE A 20 4.31 -11.00 11.17
C PHE A 20 5.24 -10.22 10.24
N ALA A 21 6.11 -9.37 10.79
CA ALA A 21 7.08 -8.63 9.98
C ALA A 21 8.15 -9.55 9.40
N GLU A 22 8.54 -9.27 8.16
CA GLU A 22 9.69 -9.90 7.54
C GLU A 22 10.98 -9.64 8.33
N SER A 23 11.89 -10.61 8.37
CA SER A 23 13.11 -10.55 9.19
C SER A 23 14.06 -9.39 8.85
N TRP A 24 13.93 -8.77 7.69
CA TRP A 24 14.70 -7.63 7.21
C TRP A 24 14.03 -6.28 7.48
N ASP A 25 12.79 -6.30 7.97
CA ASP A 25 11.95 -5.11 8.12
C ASP A 25 12.23 -4.32 9.41
N ALA A 26 11.66 -3.12 9.52
CA ALA A 26 11.79 -2.23 10.66
C ALA A 26 10.43 -1.61 11.01
N VAL A 27 9.63 -2.32 11.81
CA VAL A 27 8.29 -1.92 12.25
C VAL A 27 8.28 -1.45 13.70
N GLY A 28 7.18 -0.81 14.11
CA GLY A 28 6.97 -0.35 15.48
C GLY A 28 7.24 1.14 15.68
N LEU A 29 7.41 1.56 16.94
CA LEU A 29 7.66 2.96 17.31
C LEU A 29 9.08 3.39 16.90
N VAL A 30 9.16 4.32 15.96
CA VAL A 30 10.44 4.85 15.41
C VAL A 30 11.01 5.97 16.26
N CYS A 31 10.15 6.89 16.74
CA CYS A 31 10.47 7.94 17.71
C CYS A 31 9.22 8.41 18.45
N GLY A 32 9.40 8.98 19.62
CA GLY A 32 8.33 9.45 20.52
C GLY A 32 8.41 8.77 21.88
N ASP A 33 7.70 9.34 22.86
CA ASP A 33 7.57 8.77 24.20
C ASP A 33 6.20 8.08 24.32
N PRO A 34 6.14 6.78 24.63
CA PRO A 34 4.87 6.07 24.80
C PRO A 34 3.93 6.68 25.88
N ALA A 35 4.48 7.44 26.84
CA ALA A 35 3.70 8.07 27.90
C ALA A 35 3.06 9.43 27.49
N GLU A 36 3.47 10.00 26.36
CA GLU A 36 2.91 11.27 25.89
C GLU A 36 1.44 11.16 25.46
N PRO A 37 0.62 12.20 25.77
CA PRO A 37 -0.78 12.21 25.38
C PRO A 37 -0.94 12.38 23.86
N VAL A 38 -1.96 11.71 23.30
CA VAL A 38 -2.34 11.81 21.88
C VAL A 38 -3.81 12.12 21.77
N GLU A 39 -4.13 13.18 21.02
CA GLU A 39 -5.49 13.56 20.65
C GLU A 39 -5.74 13.40 19.14
N ARG A 40 -4.68 13.55 18.32
CA ARG A 40 -4.77 13.47 16.85
C ARG A 40 -3.67 12.62 16.26
N VAL A 41 -4.06 11.72 15.37
CA VAL A 41 -3.15 10.80 14.65
C VAL A 41 -3.33 10.97 13.15
N LEU A 42 -2.23 11.17 12.41
CA LEU A 42 -2.20 11.19 10.95
C LEU A 42 -1.76 9.82 10.43
N PHE A 43 -2.53 9.26 9.49
CA PHE A 43 -2.19 8.02 8.78
C PHE A 43 -1.73 8.35 7.36
N CYS A 44 -0.62 7.75 6.92
CA CYS A 44 -0.07 7.95 5.58
C CYS A 44 0.70 6.72 5.10
N VAL A 45 0.98 6.65 3.80
CA VAL A 45 1.86 5.61 3.25
C VAL A 45 3.31 5.96 3.56
N ASP A 46 3.76 7.15 3.18
CA ASP A 46 5.15 7.59 3.27
C ASP A 46 5.38 8.69 4.30
N VAL A 47 6.53 8.63 4.97
CA VAL A 47 7.03 9.69 5.87
C VAL A 47 7.96 10.61 5.08
N VAL A 48 7.38 11.63 4.48
CA VAL A 48 8.08 12.65 3.69
C VAL A 48 7.79 14.05 4.22
N GLU A 49 8.50 15.06 3.72
CA GLU A 49 8.31 16.46 4.14
C GLU A 49 6.83 16.89 4.11
N ALA A 50 6.11 16.54 3.04
CA ALA A 50 4.71 16.93 2.86
C ALA A 50 3.77 16.32 3.92
N THR A 51 3.98 15.06 4.32
CA THR A 51 3.17 14.41 5.36
C THR A 51 3.54 14.90 6.76
N VAL A 52 4.80 15.23 7.02
CA VAL A 52 5.22 15.88 8.27
C VAL A 52 4.64 17.29 8.39
N GLU A 53 4.62 18.08 7.31
CA GLU A 53 3.96 19.39 7.29
C GLU A 53 2.47 19.27 7.56
N GLN A 54 1.80 18.30 6.95
CA GLN A 54 0.38 18.05 7.22
C GLN A 54 0.13 17.69 8.68
N ALA A 55 0.95 16.86 9.29
CA ALA A 55 0.84 16.53 10.72
C ALA A 55 0.95 17.78 11.61
N LEU A 56 1.89 18.68 11.29
CA LEU A 56 2.03 19.97 11.97
C LEU A 56 0.82 20.87 11.78
N GLU A 57 0.29 20.98 10.57
CA GLU A 57 -0.88 21.81 10.23
C GLU A 57 -2.14 21.41 10.99
N ILE A 58 -2.38 20.09 11.12
CA ILE A 58 -3.55 19.57 11.85
C ILE A 58 -3.29 19.44 13.35
N GLY A 59 -2.07 19.72 13.82
CA GLY A 59 -1.67 19.58 15.22
C GLY A 59 -1.70 18.13 15.69
N ALA A 60 -1.27 17.16 14.87
CA ALA A 60 -1.15 15.76 15.25
C ALA A 60 0.02 15.55 16.22
N GLN A 61 -0.17 14.64 17.18
CA GLN A 61 0.88 14.20 18.10
C GLN A 61 1.54 12.89 17.63
N MET A 62 0.95 12.23 16.64
CA MET A 62 1.49 10.98 16.09
C MET A 62 1.25 10.86 14.60
N ILE A 63 2.24 10.29 13.89
CA ILE A 63 2.11 9.80 12.52
C ILE A 63 2.18 8.27 12.57
N VAL A 64 1.24 7.61 11.92
CA VAL A 64 1.25 6.18 11.61
C VAL A 64 1.50 6.04 10.13
N ALA A 65 2.61 5.43 9.76
CA ALA A 65 3.02 5.25 8.38
C ALA A 65 3.09 3.77 8.00
N HIS A 66 2.86 3.48 6.72
CA HIS A 66 3.10 2.15 6.18
C HIS A 66 4.61 1.96 5.96
N HIS A 67 5.25 2.83 5.22
CA HIS A 67 6.66 2.69 4.90
C HIS A 67 7.59 3.13 6.03
N PRO A 68 8.62 2.32 6.36
CA PRO A 68 9.59 2.67 7.39
C PRO A 68 10.53 3.80 6.94
N LEU A 69 10.56 4.89 7.72
CA LEU A 69 11.53 5.98 7.50
C LEU A 69 12.97 5.46 7.59
N LEU A 70 13.24 4.55 8.51
CA LEU A 70 14.58 4.01 8.83
C LEU A 70 14.59 2.48 8.67
N LEU A 71 14.40 1.98 7.44
CA LEU A 71 14.39 0.54 7.14
C LEU A 71 15.71 -0.16 7.48
N ARG A 72 16.84 0.53 7.27
CA ARG A 72 18.16 0.01 7.63
C ARG A 72 18.62 0.65 8.92
N GLY A 73 19.34 -0.12 9.77
CA GLY A 73 19.92 0.38 11.00
C GLY A 73 20.80 1.61 10.73
N VAL A 74 20.65 2.63 11.58
CA VAL A 74 21.40 3.90 11.49
C VAL A 74 22.31 4.07 12.69
N HIS A 75 23.50 4.67 12.47
CA HIS A 75 24.45 5.01 13.54
C HIS A 75 24.35 6.47 13.97
N GLY A 76 23.48 7.26 13.32
CA GLY A 76 23.24 8.67 13.65
C GLY A 76 22.14 9.25 12.78
N VAL A 77 21.55 10.36 13.25
CA VAL A 77 20.47 11.07 12.57
C VAL A 77 20.79 12.57 12.43
N PRO A 78 21.88 12.95 11.72
CA PRO A 78 22.27 14.35 11.58
C PRO A 78 21.22 15.12 10.75
N ALA A 79 20.91 16.37 11.14
CA ALA A 79 19.86 17.17 10.48
C ALA A 79 20.22 17.66 9.06
N ASN A 80 21.44 17.45 8.59
CA ASN A 80 21.88 17.72 7.21
C ASN A 80 21.59 16.55 6.25
N ASP A 81 21.17 15.38 6.77
CA ASP A 81 20.60 14.28 6.01
C ASP A 81 19.08 14.41 5.97
N THR A 82 18.44 13.96 4.87
CA THR A 82 16.99 14.08 4.68
C THR A 82 16.21 13.35 5.76
N LYS A 83 16.53 12.07 6.04
CA LYS A 83 15.86 11.27 7.06
C LYS A 83 16.15 11.77 8.46
N GLY A 84 17.40 12.14 8.73
CA GLY A 84 17.80 12.75 9.99
C GLY A 84 17.05 14.06 10.27
N ARG A 85 16.88 14.91 9.25
CA ARG A 85 16.08 16.14 9.35
C ARG A 85 14.63 15.86 9.71
N THR A 86 14.02 14.84 9.08
CA THR A 86 12.67 14.41 9.40
C THR A 86 12.56 13.98 10.86
N VAL A 87 13.46 13.13 11.36
CA VAL A 87 13.48 12.71 12.76
C VAL A 87 13.63 13.93 13.70
N HIS A 88 14.56 14.87 13.39
CA HIS A 88 14.71 16.09 14.18
C HIS A 88 13.43 16.95 14.22
N ARG A 89 12.72 17.07 13.09
CA ARG A 89 11.46 17.84 13.03
C ARG A 89 10.38 17.19 13.89
N LEU A 90 10.22 15.87 13.77
CA LEU A 90 9.22 15.11 14.54
C LEU A 90 9.47 15.24 16.05
N ILE A 91 10.71 14.96 16.52
CA ILE A 91 11.06 15.04 17.94
C ILE A 91 10.86 16.46 18.49
N ARG A 92 11.30 17.49 17.76
CA ARG A 92 11.15 18.89 18.20
C ARG A 92 9.70 19.36 18.23
N ALA A 93 8.84 18.76 17.41
CA ALA A 93 7.41 19.08 17.38
C ALA A 93 6.59 18.24 18.37
N GLY A 94 7.21 17.29 19.10
CA GLY A 94 6.51 16.36 19.96
C GLY A 94 5.60 15.41 19.18
N ILE A 95 6.00 15.02 17.96
CA ILE A 95 5.25 14.11 17.12
C ILE A 95 5.92 12.73 17.14
N ALA A 96 5.20 11.72 17.64
CA ALA A 96 5.62 10.33 17.57
C ALA A 96 5.47 9.78 16.14
N LEU A 97 6.33 8.82 15.77
CA LEU A 97 6.26 8.11 14.50
C LEU A 97 6.20 6.61 14.76
N PHE A 98 5.17 5.96 14.21
CA PHE A 98 4.99 4.51 14.21
C PHE A 98 4.95 4.00 12.78
N CYS A 99 5.51 2.81 12.56
CA CYS A 99 5.51 2.12 11.27
C CYS A 99 4.85 0.75 11.39
N ALA A 100 3.90 0.45 10.48
CA ALA A 100 3.34 -0.87 10.26
C ALA A 100 3.48 -1.20 8.77
N HIS A 101 4.45 -2.04 8.43
CA HIS A 101 4.87 -2.34 7.07
C HIS A 101 4.53 -3.80 6.71
N THR A 102 5.51 -4.69 6.59
CA THR A 102 5.24 -6.08 6.19
C THR A 102 4.39 -6.86 7.19
N ASN A 103 4.37 -6.47 8.46
CA ASN A 103 3.40 -7.00 9.43
C ASN A 103 1.96 -6.62 9.11
N ALA A 104 1.72 -5.41 8.56
CA ALA A 104 0.41 -5.00 8.07
C ALA A 104 0.06 -5.66 6.73
N ASP A 105 1.05 -5.92 5.85
CA ASP A 105 0.85 -6.69 4.62
C ASP A 105 0.36 -8.10 4.90
N SER A 106 0.87 -8.70 5.97
CA SER A 106 0.61 -10.09 6.38
C SER A 106 -0.64 -10.29 7.22
N ALA A 107 -1.12 -9.25 7.88
CA ALA A 107 -2.26 -9.31 8.82
C ALA A 107 -3.61 -9.66 8.14
N ASP A 108 -4.60 -10.06 8.94
CA ASP A 108 -5.99 -10.29 8.55
C ASP A 108 -6.95 -9.52 9.48
N PRO A 109 -7.57 -8.40 9.01
CA PRO A 109 -7.34 -7.75 7.72
C PRO A 109 -6.03 -6.96 7.67
N GLY A 110 -5.45 -6.81 6.47
CA GLY A 110 -4.21 -6.09 6.21
C GLY A 110 -4.27 -5.22 4.94
N VAL A 111 -3.10 -4.80 4.44
CA VAL A 111 -2.96 -3.89 3.28
C VAL A 111 -3.68 -4.43 2.05
N SER A 112 -3.49 -5.71 1.75
CA SER A 112 -4.10 -6.34 0.58
C SER A 112 -5.60 -6.59 0.74
N ASP A 113 -6.12 -6.66 1.98
CA ASP A 113 -7.58 -6.67 2.22
C ASP A 113 -8.18 -5.31 1.88
N ALA A 114 -7.56 -4.22 2.31
CA ALA A 114 -8.01 -2.87 2.00
C ALA A 114 -7.98 -2.60 0.48
N LEU A 115 -6.95 -3.07 -0.21
CA LEU A 115 -6.88 -3.00 -1.67
C LEU A 115 -8.00 -3.82 -2.33
N ALA A 116 -8.21 -5.06 -1.89
CA ALA A 116 -9.28 -5.91 -2.41
C ALA A 116 -10.67 -5.30 -2.21
N GLU A 117 -10.94 -4.75 -1.04
CA GLU A 117 -12.19 -4.05 -0.72
C GLU A 117 -12.41 -2.83 -1.63
N ALA A 118 -11.37 -2.00 -1.81
CA ALA A 118 -11.42 -0.85 -2.72
C ALA A 118 -11.80 -1.26 -4.15
N LEU A 119 -11.32 -2.41 -4.63
CA LEU A 119 -11.65 -2.97 -5.95
C LEU A 119 -13.02 -3.67 -6.00
N GLY A 120 -13.72 -3.79 -4.88
CA GLY A 120 -15.02 -4.46 -4.78
C GLY A 120 -14.93 -5.99 -4.83
N LEU A 121 -13.81 -6.56 -4.39
CA LEU A 121 -13.61 -8.01 -4.30
C LEU A 121 -14.14 -8.54 -2.96
N THR A 122 -14.76 -9.73 -3.00
CA THR A 122 -14.97 -10.53 -1.79
C THR A 122 -13.74 -11.39 -1.57
N VAL A 123 -13.01 -11.13 -0.48
CA VAL A 123 -11.79 -11.86 -0.14
C VAL A 123 -12.10 -13.29 0.28
N ASP A 124 -11.36 -14.25 -0.26
CA ASP A 124 -11.45 -15.67 0.05
C ASP A 124 -10.31 -16.12 1.00
N ARG A 125 -9.06 -15.86 0.60
CA ARG A 125 -7.86 -16.32 1.30
C ARG A 125 -6.63 -15.50 0.94
N PRO A 126 -5.52 -15.63 1.72
CA PRO A 126 -4.22 -15.10 1.32
C PRO A 126 -3.73 -15.70 0.00
N LEU A 127 -2.99 -14.91 -0.78
CA LEU A 127 -2.31 -15.38 -1.98
C LEU A 127 -1.11 -16.27 -1.63
N ASP A 128 -0.32 -15.84 -0.65
CA ASP A 128 0.81 -16.58 -0.07
C ASP A 128 0.64 -16.67 1.46
N PRO A 129 -0.04 -17.71 1.96
CA PRO A 129 -0.30 -17.86 3.39
C PRO A 129 0.97 -18.23 4.16
N HIS A 130 1.13 -17.73 5.39
CA HIS A 130 2.24 -18.09 6.29
C HIS A 130 2.32 -19.60 6.55
N GLU A 131 1.15 -20.25 6.71
CA GLU A 131 1.00 -21.68 6.87
C GLU A 131 -0.23 -22.16 6.10
N PRO A 132 -0.26 -23.41 5.65
CA PRO A 132 -1.44 -23.96 4.97
C PRO A 132 -2.72 -23.76 5.80
N GLY A 133 -3.71 -23.06 5.20
CA GLY A 133 -4.98 -22.76 5.85
C GLY A 133 -4.97 -21.54 6.76
N SER A 134 -3.84 -20.84 6.92
CA SER A 134 -3.78 -19.56 7.60
C SER A 134 -4.62 -18.50 6.87
N ARG A 135 -5.20 -17.57 7.63
CA ARG A 135 -5.81 -16.36 7.12
C ARG A 135 -4.81 -15.21 6.97
N THR A 136 -3.64 -15.33 7.63
CA THR A 136 -2.53 -14.38 7.52
C THR A 136 -1.55 -14.80 6.44
N GLY A 137 -0.90 -13.83 5.79
CA GLY A 137 0.04 -14.01 4.69
C GLY A 137 -0.04 -12.88 3.67
N ILE A 138 0.85 -12.90 2.70
CA ILE A 138 1.02 -11.84 1.71
C ILE A 138 -0.06 -11.94 0.62
N GLY A 139 -0.59 -10.79 0.22
CA GLY A 139 -1.60 -10.68 -0.83
C GLY A 139 -2.94 -11.31 -0.46
N ARG A 140 -3.92 -11.15 -1.32
CA ARG A 140 -5.25 -11.76 -1.18
C ARG A 140 -5.73 -12.30 -2.52
N ILE A 141 -6.55 -13.33 -2.45
CA ILE A 141 -7.37 -13.81 -3.56
C ILE A 141 -8.80 -13.48 -3.23
N GLY A 142 -9.52 -12.92 -4.20
CA GLY A 142 -10.92 -12.59 -4.06
C GLY A 142 -11.67 -12.76 -5.37
N THR A 143 -12.99 -12.57 -5.30
CA THR A 143 -13.87 -12.69 -6.44
C THR A 143 -14.71 -11.43 -6.65
N LEU A 144 -14.90 -11.04 -7.91
CA LEU A 144 -15.86 -10.02 -8.31
C LEU A 144 -17.29 -10.54 -8.15
N PRO A 145 -18.27 -9.67 -7.88
CA PRO A 145 -19.69 -10.05 -7.83
C PRO A 145 -20.20 -10.68 -9.14
N ALA A 146 -19.69 -10.19 -10.27
CA ALA A 146 -19.95 -10.72 -11.62
C ALA A 146 -18.67 -10.68 -12.44
N ALA A 147 -18.52 -11.60 -13.39
CA ALA A 147 -17.41 -11.56 -14.32
C ALA A 147 -17.57 -10.39 -15.30
N GLU A 148 -16.47 -9.70 -15.61
CA GLU A 148 -16.43 -8.58 -16.56
C GLU A 148 -15.20 -8.69 -17.48
N PRO A 149 -15.22 -8.06 -18.67
CA PRO A 149 -14.06 -8.03 -19.56
C PRO A 149 -12.84 -7.38 -18.88
N PHE A 150 -11.65 -7.85 -19.22
CA PHE A 150 -10.41 -7.32 -18.63
C PHE A 150 -10.25 -5.81 -18.82
N SER A 151 -10.63 -5.29 -19.97
CA SER A 151 -10.62 -3.83 -20.22
C SER A 151 -11.52 -3.06 -19.24
N ALA A 152 -12.68 -3.59 -18.89
CA ALA A 152 -13.58 -2.99 -17.89
C ALA A 152 -13.00 -3.11 -16.46
N PHE A 153 -12.38 -4.25 -16.15
CA PHE A 153 -11.71 -4.45 -14.87
C PHE A 153 -10.54 -3.48 -14.67
N VAL A 154 -9.71 -3.25 -15.70
CA VAL A 154 -8.62 -2.25 -15.65
C VAL A 154 -9.17 -0.85 -15.36
N GLN A 155 -10.30 -0.48 -15.99
CA GLN A 155 -10.95 0.80 -15.71
C GLN A 155 -11.50 0.86 -14.28
N ARG A 156 -12.12 -0.23 -13.79
CA ARG A 156 -12.54 -0.35 -12.37
C ARG A 156 -11.38 -0.10 -11.41
N VAL A 157 -10.21 -0.70 -11.66
CA VAL A 157 -9.01 -0.48 -10.84
C VAL A 157 -8.59 0.99 -10.85
N ALA A 158 -8.59 1.62 -12.02
CA ALA A 158 -8.24 3.02 -12.16
C ALA A 158 -9.21 3.98 -11.44
N ASP A 159 -10.51 3.65 -11.43
CA ASP A 159 -11.55 4.46 -10.79
C ASP A 159 -11.59 4.28 -9.26
N ALA A 160 -11.15 3.12 -8.78
CA ALA A 160 -11.19 2.74 -7.36
C ALA A 160 -10.01 3.30 -6.55
N LEU A 161 -8.86 3.52 -7.18
CA LEU A 161 -7.64 3.94 -6.51
C LEU A 161 -7.40 5.46 -6.64
N PRO A 162 -6.64 6.06 -5.71
CA PRO A 162 -6.28 7.47 -5.82
C PRO A 162 -5.57 7.78 -7.15
N PRO A 163 -5.90 8.90 -7.81
CA PRO A 163 -5.31 9.23 -9.10
C PRO A 163 -3.81 9.56 -8.98
N THR A 164 -3.02 9.00 -9.88
CA THR A 164 -1.58 9.26 -10.02
C THR A 164 -1.24 9.57 -11.47
N GLU A 165 -0.07 10.20 -11.70
CA GLU A 165 0.40 10.46 -13.08
C GLU A 165 0.74 9.16 -13.83
N TRP A 166 1.08 8.11 -13.09
CA TRP A 166 1.33 6.79 -13.65
C TRP A 166 0.06 6.13 -14.21
N GLY A 167 -1.08 6.33 -13.53
CA GLY A 167 -2.34 5.66 -13.86
C GLY A 167 -2.25 4.15 -13.63
N VAL A 168 -2.90 3.38 -14.50
CA VAL A 168 -2.91 1.92 -14.46
C VAL A 168 -2.37 1.39 -15.79
N ARG A 169 -1.38 0.51 -15.72
CA ARG A 169 -0.88 -0.27 -16.86
C ARG A 169 -1.41 -1.69 -16.77
N ALA A 170 -1.70 -2.29 -17.90
CA ALA A 170 -2.22 -3.65 -17.92
C ALA A 170 -1.66 -4.45 -19.09
N ALA A 171 -1.54 -5.77 -18.92
CA ALA A 171 -1.08 -6.70 -19.94
C ALA A 171 -1.93 -7.97 -19.91
N GLY A 172 -2.51 -8.32 -21.05
CA GLY A 172 -3.42 -9.45 -21.24
C GLY A 172 -4.41 -9.18 -22.38
N ASP A 173 -5.25 -10.15 -22.66
CA ASP A 173 -6.34 -10.02 -23.64
C ASP A 173 -7.46 -9.12 -23.06
N PRO A 174 -7.79 -7.97 -23.70
CA PRO A 174 -8.80 -7.03 -23.22
C PRO A 174 -10.20 -7.62 -23.09
N ASP A 175 -10.52 -8.65 -23.85
CA ASP A 175 -11.84 -9.30 -23.88
C ASP A 175 -11.92 -10.51 -22.94
N ARG A 176 -10.80 -10.95 -22.33
CA ARG A 176 -10.77 -12.02 -21.34
C ARG A 176 -11.70 -11.69 -20.17
N MET A 177 -12.57 -12.64 -19.79
CA MET A 177 -13.46 -12.47 -18.66
C MET A 177 -12.70 -12.64 -17.34
N ILE A 178 -12.80 -11.66 -16.47
CA ILE A 178 -12.18 -11.62 -15.13
C ILE A 178 -13.25 -11.82 -14.07
N ARG A 179 -13.02 -12.78 -13.18
CA ARG A 179 -13.86 -13.05 -12.01
C ARG A 179 -13.04 -13.24 -10.75
N THR A 180 -11.97 -14.02 -10.83
CA THR A 180 -11.06 -14.31 -9.73
C THR A 180 -9.81 -13.46 -9.84
N VAL A 181 -9.48 -12.75 -8.78
CA VAL A 181 -8.39 -11.76 -8.80
C VAL A 181 -7.47 -11.99 -7.61
N ALA A 182 -6.18 -12.02 -7.86
CA ALA A 182 -5.18 -11.84 -6.82
C ALA A 182 -4.81 -10.37 -6.71
N VAL A 183 -4.58 -9.90 -5.49
CA VAL A 183 -4.09 -8.54 -5.22
C VAL A 183 -2.92 -8.58 -4.24
N SER A 184 -1.95 -7.67 -4.42
CA SER A 184 -0.88 -7.42 -3.46
C SER A 184 -0.55 -5.94 -3.50
N GLY A 185 -0.69 -5.24 -2.37
CA GLY A 185 -0.22 -3.86 -2.23
C GLY A 185 1.30 -3.80 -2.40
N GLY A 186 1.81 -2.67 -2.90
CA GLY A 186 3.23 -2.48 -3.13
C GLY A 186 3.84 -3.36 -4.23
N ALA A 187 5.15 -3.59 -4.16
CA ALA A 187 5.92 -4.32 -5.17
C ALA A 187 5.65 -5.83 -5.16
N GLY A 188 5.03 -6.35 -6.21
CA GLY A 188 4.51 -7.72 -6.25
C GLY A 188 5.15 -8.70 -7.24
N ASP A 189 6.32 -8.41 -7.81
CA ASP A 189 7.03 -9.36 -8.69
C ASP A 189 7.20 -10.74 -8.06
N SER A 190 7.47 -10.81 -6.77
CA SER A 190 7.67 -12.06 -6.03
C SER A 190 6.44 -12.96 -5.99
N CYS A 191 5.26 -12.37 -6.10
CA CYS A 191 3.98 -13.08 -6.02
C CYS A 191 3.42 -13.56 -7.37
N LEU A 192 4.06 -13.26 -8.51
CA LEU A 192 3.62 -13.69 -9.84
C LEU A 192 3.40 -15.22 -9.91
N ARG A 193 4.34 -16.00 -9.39
CA ARG A 193 4.22 -17.49 -9.38
C ARG A 193 3.09 -17.98 -8.48
N HIS A 194 2.78 -17.25 -7.39
CA HIS A 194 1.67 -17.59 -6.50
C HIS A 194 0.34 -17.32 -7.20
N ALA A 195 0.19 -16.20 -7.92
CA ALA A 195 -0.98 -15.90 -8.73
C ALA A 195 -1.22 -16.95 -9.83
N THR A 196 -0.15 -17.37 -10.54
CA THR A 196 -0.22 -18.46 -11.52
C THR A 196 -0.70 -19.77 -10.89
N ARG A 197 -0.10 -20.19 -9.77
CA ARG A 197 -0.48 -21.44 -9.08
C ARG A 197 -1.91 -21.40 -8.55
N ALA A 198 -2.38 -20.23 -8.17
CA ALA A 198 -3.74 -20.04 -7.69
C ALA A 198 -4.79 -20.13 -8.81
N GLY A 199 -4.38 -20.00 -10.09
CA GLY A 199 -5.28 -20.07 -11.25
C GLY A 199 -6.27 -18.94 -11.32
N VAL A 200 -5.89 -17.73 -10.85
CA VAL A 200 -6.73 -16.53 -10.90
C VAL A 200 -6.75 -15.94 -12.32
N ASP A 201 -7.78 -15.16 -12.63
CA ASP A 201 -7.91 -14.55 -13.96
C ASP A 201 -7.01 -13.33 -14.14
N ALA A 202 -6.80 -12.56 -13.06
CA ALA A 202 -5.94 -11.38 -13.06
C ALA A 202 -5.15 -11.24 -11.75
N TYR A 203 -4.03 -10.50 -11.83
CA TYR A 203 -3.22 -10.12 -10.67
C TYR A 203 -2.98 -8.60 -10.68
N VAL A 204 -3.39 -7.92 -9.60
CA VAL A 204 -3.22 -6.48 -9.39
C VAL A 204 -2.10 -6.26 -8.36
N THR A 205 -1.09 -5.48 -8.73
CA THR A 205 0.03 -5.13 -7.86
C THR A 205 0.74 -3.89 -8.39
N ALA A 206 1.90 -3.53 -7.83
CA ALA A 206 2.73 -2.43 -8.27
C ALA A 206 4.17 -2.87 -8.60
N ASP A 207 4.92 -1.95 -9.22
CA ASP A 207 6.36 -2.07 -9.48
C ASP A 207 6.77 -3.33 -10.26
N LEU A 208 5.91 -3.81 -11.15
CA LEU A 208 6.24 -4.94 -12.01
C LEU A 208 7.38 -4.56 -12.97
N ARG A 209 8.50 -5.27 -12.83
CA ARG A 209 9.66 -5.09 -13.69
C ARG A 209 9.47 -5.80 -15.04
N HIS A 210 10.16 -5.29 -16.06
CA HIS A 210 10.04 -5.73 -17.44
C HIS A 210 10.21 -7.26 -17.60
N HIS A 211 11.31 -7.82 -17.11
CA HIS A 211 11.60 -9.25 -17.31
C HIS A 211 10.64 -10.17 -16.55
N PRO A 212 10.38 -9.99 -15.24
CA PRO A 212 9.41 -10.83 -14.53
C PRO A 212 8.02 -10.80 -15.16
N ALA A 213 7.53 -9.61 -15.58
CA ALA A 213 6.24 -9.50 -16.24
C ALA A 213 6.22 -10.14 -17.63
N GLY A 214 7.28 -9.93 -18.43
CA GLY A 214 7.41 -10.51 -19.78
C GLY A 214 7.48 -12.04 -19.72
N GLU A 215 8.35 -12.60 -18.88
CA GLU A 215 8.49 -14.05 -18.68
C GLU A 215 7.18 -14.68 -18.19
N HIS A 216 6.46 -14.01 -17.27
CA HIS A 216 5.15 -14.48 -16.81
C HIS A 216 4.17 -14.63 -17.98
N LEU A 217 4.06 -13.63 -18.85
CA LEU A 217 3.12 -13.64 -19.98
C LEU A 217 3.53 -14.64 -21.09
N GLU A 218 4.84 -14.91 -21.27
CA GLU A 218 5.36 -15.89 -22.24
C GLU A 218 4.98 -17.33 -21.90
N HIS A 219 4.59 -17.63 -20.66
CA HIS A 219 4.17 -18.98 -20.26
C HIS A 219 2.80 -19.40 -20.85
N GLY A 220 2.12 -18.52 -21.56
CA GLY A 220 0.91 -18.82 -22.33
C GLY A 220 -0.34 -18.06 -21.90
N ALA A 221 -1.41 -18.26 -22.65
CA ALA A 221 -2.68 -17.52 -22.48
C ALA A 221 -3.41 -17.81 -21.15
N ASP A 222 -3.08 -18.91 -20.49
CA ASP A 222 -3.69 -19.30 -19.22
C ASP A 222 -3.10 -18.57 -18.00
N GLN A 223 -2.03 -17.76 -18.21
CA GLN A 223 -1.48 -16.95 -17.13
C GLN A 223 -2.46 -15.86 -16.69
N PRO A 224 -2.49 -15.47 -15.41
CA PRO A 224 -3.21 -14.29 -14.96
C PRO A 224 -2.84 -13.05 -15.78
N ALA A 225 -3.85 -12.29 -16.20
CA ALA A 225 -3.61 -10.97 -16.76
C ALA A 225 -3.00 -10.06 -15.68
N LEU A 226 -2.09 -9.17 -16.07
CA LEU A 226 -1.37 -8.30 -15.14
C LEU A 226 -1.96 -6.89 -15.13
N VAL A 227 -2.16 -6.36 -13.93
CA VAL A 227 -2.54 -4.96 -13.72
C VAL A 227 -1.51 -4.33 -12.77
N ASP A 228 -0.77 -3.35 -13.28
CA ASP A 228 0.30 -2.67 -12.57
C ASP A 228 -0.13 -1.23 -12.28
N VAL A 229 -0.24 -0.93 -10.99
CA VAL A 229 -0.69 0.38 -10.48
C VAL A 229 0.47 1.14 -9.84
N ALA A 230 0.27 2.41 -9.48
CA ALA A 230 1.26 3.11 -8.69
C ALA A 230 1.37 2.51 -7.28
N HIS A 231 2.60 2.31 -6.79
CA HIS A 231 2.90 1.69 -5.49
C HIS A 231 2.09 2.36 -4.37
N TRP A 232 2.26 3.67 -4.19
CA TRP A 232 1.52 4.46 -3.20
C TRP A 232 0.00 4.26 -3.29
N ALA A 233 -0.56 4.25 -4.50
CA ALA A 233 -2.01 4.14 -4.69
C ALA A 233 -2.54 2.74 -4.30
N SER A 234 -1.73 1.69 -4.44
CA SER A 234 -2.11 0.32 -4.07
C SER A 234 -2.18 0.11 -2.56
N GLU A 235 -1.47 0.93 -1.77
CA GLU A 235 -1.35 0.81 -0.32
C GLU A 235 -2.17 1.89 0.42
N TRP A 236 -2.49 2.99 -0.25
CA TRP A 236 -3.23 4.09 0.37
C TRP A 236 -4.58 3.68 1.01
N PRO A 237 -5.37 2.72 0.45
CA PRO A 237 -6.60 2.26 1.08
C PRO A 237 -6.41 1.74 2.51
N TRP A 238 -5.25 1.14 2.83
CA TRP A 238 -4.90 0.69 4.17
C TRP A 238 -4.89 1.81 5.20
N CYS A 239 -4.54 3.04 4.82
CA CYS A 239 -4.51 4.17 5.76
C CYS A 239 -5.86 4.38 6.47
N GLN A 240 -6.99 4.19 5.77
CA GLN A 240 -8.31 4.27 6.37
C GLN A 240 -8.56 3.07 7.29
N GLN A 241 -8.22 1.86 6.87
CA GLN A 241 -8.35 0.65 7.70
C GLN A 241 -7.56 0.78 9.01
N ALA A 242 -6.31 1.27 8.96
CA ALA A 242 -5.50 1.50 10.17
C ALA A 242 -6.08 2.61 11.06
N ALA A 243 -6.64 3.66 10.47
CA ALA A 243 -7.35 4.72 11.20
C ALA A 243 -8.59 4.18 11.93
N ASP A 244 -9.35 3.30 11.28
CA ASP A 244 -10.53 2.66 11.86
C ASP A 244 -10.17 1.72 13.03
N VAL A 245 -9.03 1.01 12.96
CA VAL A 245 -8.50 0.20 14.08
C VAL A 245 -8.27 1.07 15.32
N VAL A 246 -7.61 2.21 15.16
CA VAL A 246 -7.33 3.13 16.28
C VAL A 246 -8.62 3.77 16.80
N SER A 247 -9.50 4.24 15.89
CA SER A 247 -10.78 4.85 16.26
C SER A 247 -11.67 3.88 17.03
N ALA A 248 -11.72 2.62 16.62
CA ALA A 248 -12.51 1.58 17.31
C ALA A 248 -11.94 1.25 18.69
N ALA A 249 -10.60 1.16 18.81
CA ALA A 249 -9.93 0.84 20.07
C ALA A 249 -9.97 1.97 21.09
N LEU A 250 -9.90 3.23 20.64
CA LEU A 250 -9.78 4.43 21.48
C LEU A 250 -10.97 5.38 21.30
N THR A 251 -12.16 4.84 21.20
CA THR A 251 -13.41 5.56 20.90
C THR A 251 -13.57 6.86 21.69
N GLY A 252 -13.72 7.98 20.98
CA GLY A 252 -14.00 9.29 21.55
C GLY A 252 -12.82 9.96 22.27
N THR A 253 -11.61 9.40 22.18
CA THR A 253 -10.41 9.97 22.81
C THR A 253 -9.34 10.39 21.81
N VAL A 254 -9.39 9.89 20.57
CA VAL A 254 -8.42 10.19 19.51
C VAL A 254 -9.15 10.50 18.22
N ASP A 255 -8.80 11.61 17.59
CA ASP A 255 -9.21 11.97 16.25
C ASP A 255 -8.21 11.38 15.23
N THR A 256 -8.70 10.66 14.23
CA THR A 256 -7.88 10.06 13.18
C THR A 256 -8.02 10.81 11.86
N PHE A 257 -6.91 11.02 11.17
CA PHE A 257 -6.85 11.71 9.88
C PHE A 257 -6.08 10.87 8.88
N VAL A 258 -6.65 10.61 7.72
CA VAL A 258 -5.95 9.97 6.60
C VAL A 258 -5.36 11.04 5.69
N SER A 259 -4.06 10.94 5.42
CA SER A 259 -3.40 11.86 4.50
C SER A 259 -3.92 11.67 3.07
N THR A 260 -4.37 12.78 2.48
CA THR A 260 -4.72 12.86 1.06
C THR A 260 -3.58 13.45 0.21
N ARG A 261 -2.44 13.76 0.84
CA ARG A 261 -1.26 14.25 0.12
C ARG A 261 -0.64 13.09 -0.65
N ARG A 262 -0.65 13.21 -1.97
CA ARG A 262 -0.03 12.23 -2.86
C ARG A 262 1.49 12.26 -2.66
N THR A 263 2.05 11.13 -2.25
CA THR A 263 3.51 10.94 -2.09
C THR A 263 4.12 10.09 -3.21
N ASP A 264 3.29 9.64 -4.15
CA ASP A 264 3.77 9.05 -5.40
C ASP A 264 4.79 9.99 -6.08
N PRO A 265 6.02 9.52 -6.39
CA PRO A 265 7.11 10.41 -6.83
C PRO A 265 6.94 10.92 -8.27
N TRP A 266 6.07 10.30 -9.06
CA TRP A 266 5.91 10.62 -10.47
C TRP A 266 4.95 11.80 -10.65
N THR A 267 5.41 12.84 -11.35
CA THR A 267 4.66 14.09 -11.51
C THR A 267 4.29 14.42 -12.96
N LEU A 268 4.81 13.67 -13.91
CA LEU A 268 4.55 13.86 -15.33
C LEU A 268 4.43 12.53 -16.05
N HIS A 269 3.48 12.43 -16.97
CA HIS A 269 3.33 11.32 -17.90
C HIS A 269 3.17 11.85 -19.32
N ALA A 270 3.91 11.29 -20.28
CA ALA A 270 3.78 11.59 -21.70
C ALA A 270 3.55 10.31 -22.50
N ARG A 271 2.51 10.29 -23.32
CA ARG A 271 2.30 9.22 -24.29
C ARG A 271 3.31 9.33 -25.43
N SER A 272 3.89 8.19 -25.82
CA SER A 272 4.65 8.10 -27.07
C SER A 272 3.71 8.34 -28.25
N THR A 273 4.11 9.17 -29.22
CA THR A 273 3.41 9.31 -30.49
C THR A 273 3.92 8.27 -31.47
N ASP A 274 3.02 7.52 -32.10
CA ASP A 274 3.37 6.62 -33.19
C ASP A 274 3.93 7.47 -34.37
N ARG A 275 5.23 7.27 -34.67
CA ARG A 275 5.88 7.97 -35.77
C ARG A 275 5.39 7.50 -37.15
N HIS A 276 4.61 6.45 -37.26
CA HIS A 276 4.09 5.91 -38.51
C HIS A 276 2.99 6.77 -39.15
N ASP A 277 2.24 7.55 -38.37
CA ASP A 277 1.19 8.43 -38.91
C ASP A 277 1.71 9.72 -39.52
N ALA A 278 2.99 10.07 -39.32
CA ALA A 278 3.59 11.29 -39.87
C ALA A 278 4.19 11.13 -41.27
N GLN A 279 4.21 9.94 -41.89
CA GLN A 279 4.79 9.68 -43.20
C GLN A 279 3.74 9.35 -44.30
N GLY A 280 2.46 9.43 -43.99
CA GLY A 280 1.35 9.12 -44.91
C GLY A 280 0.73 10.32 -45.65
N GLY A 281 1.46 11.39 -45.88
CA GLY A 281 0.92 12.60 -46.49
C GLY A 281 1.80 13.22 -47.55
N THR A 282 2.15 12.48 -48.64
CA THR A 282 2.54 13.06 -49.94
C THR A 282 2.63 11.98 -51.02
N GLN A 283 1.55 11.76 -51.74
CA GLN A 283 1.56 11.47 -53.18
C GLN A 283 0.31 12.10 -53.81
#